data_238bf7f296ec0a4b8d4c45598d60a19a
#
_entry.id   238bf7f296ec0a4b8d4c45598d60a19a
#
_cell.length_a   1.000
_cell.length_b   1.000
_cell.length_c   1.000
_cell.angle_alpha   90.00
_cell.angle_beta   90.00
_cell.angle_gamma   90.00
#
_symmetry.space_group_name_H-M   'P 1'
#
loop_
_entity.id
_entity.type
_entity.pdbx_description
1 polymer ?
#
loop_
_entity_poly.entity_id
_entity_poly.type
_entity_poly.pdbx_seq_one_letter_code
_entity_poly.pdbx_strand_id
1 'polypeptide(L)'
;MKLLQGRVAIVTGSSRGIGKAIALCLADEGCKVVINFRSSIEAARAVASEVERRNPESSWMIQADVTRESEIAALAEGTIRRFGRIDILVNNAGIAQGHRFMDITPEDWRRMLETNLTSVFLCCRAVIPHMLQRKWGRIINIASTSGLTGGTSGAHYAAAKGGVITLTKSLSSEFAPHGITVNSIVPSKIETDMLWNSLDEKGKADLLKKIPARRFGTPEEIGSLAAFIASDRAGYITGEMIVASGGYR
;
A
#
# COMPACT_ATOMS: atom_id res chain seq x y z
N MET A 1 -3.50 -9.92 -23.07
CA MET A 1 -3.44 -10.97 -22.01
C MET A 1 -3.32 -10.22 -20.69
N LYS A 2 -4.19 -10.50 -19.71
CA LYS A 2 -4.16 -9.88 -18.39
C LYS A 2 -2.92 -10.33 -17.61
N LEU A 3 -2.24 -9.39 -16.93
CA LEU A 3 -0.95 -9.66 -16.26
C LEU A 3 -1.08 -10.52 -14.99
N LEU A 4 -2.25 -10.49 -14.34
CA LEU A 4 -2.48 -11.06 -13.01
C LEU A 4 -3.65 -12.05 -12.99
N GLN A 5 -3.98 -12.64 -14.15
CA GLN A 5 -5.14 -13.52 -14.26
C GLN A 5 -5.12 -14.65 -13.23
N GLY A 6 -6.17 -14.71 -12.39
CA GLY A 6 -6.35 -15.74 -11.37
C GLY A 6 -5.47 -15.59 -10.13
N ARG A 7 -4.65 -14.54 -10.02
CA ARG A 7 -3.93 -14.19 -8.79
C ARG A 7 -4.89 -13.61 -7.75
N VAL A 8 -4.53 -13.70 -6.48
CA VAL A 8 -5.29 -13.18 -5.34
C VAL A 8 -4.46 -12.15 -4.60
N ALA A 9 -4.99 -10.94 -4.47
CA ALA A 9 -4.35 -9.83 -3.78
C ALA A 9 -5.10 -9.41 -2.52
N ILE A 10 -4.37 -9.13 -1.45
CA ILE A 10 -4.86 -8.38 -0.30
C ILE A 10 -4.34 -6.95 -0.45
N VAL A 11 -5.24 -5.96 -0.42
CA VAL A 11 -4.87 -4.54 -0.40
C VAL A 11 -5.37 -3.91 0.89
N THR A 12 -4.46 -3.57 1.79
CA THR A 12 -4.83 -2.98 3.08
C THR A 12 -5.23 -1.51 2.90
N GLY A 13 -6.28 -1.08 3.63
CA GLY A 13 -6.77 0.29 3.55
C GLY A 13 -7.27 0.68 2.15
N SER A 14 -7.94 -0.23 1.45
CA SER A 14 -8.32 -0.06 0.04
C SER A 14 -9.69 0.57 -0.19
N SER A 15 -10.35 1.11 0.83
CA SER A 15 -11.65 1.76 0.69
C SER A 15 -11.60 3.14 0.01
N ARG A 16 -10.42 3.75 -0.15
CA ARG A 16 -10.24 5.08 -0.77
C ARG A 16 -8.79 5.32 -1.24
N GLY A 17 -8.58 6.45 -1.92
CA GLY A 17 -7.27 6.97 -2.30
C GLY A 17 -6.42 5.99 -3.10
N ILE A 18 -5.13 5.93 -2.78
CA ILE A 18 -4.16 5.06 -3.45
C ILE A 18 -4.57 3.58 -3.36
N GLY A 19 -5.03 3.12 -2.19
CA GLY A 19 -5.45 1.73 -2.01
C GLY A 19 -6.62 1.33 -2.89
N LYS A 20 -7.63 2.22 -3.07
CA LYS A 20 -8.73 2.02 -4.02
C LYS A 20 -8.19 1.89 -5.45
N ALA A 21 -7.35 2.82 -5.88
CA ALA A 21 -6.80 2.80 -7.24
C ALA A 21 -5.98 1.53 -7.51
N ILE A 22 -5.17 1.09 -6.54
CA ILE A 22 -4.42 -0.17 -6.65
C ILE A 22 -5.39 -1.35 -6.79
N ALA A 23 -6.43 -1.43 -5.94
CA ALA A 23 -7.41 -2.51 -6.01
C ALA A 23 -8.07 -2.60 -7.38
N LEU A 24 -8.44 -1.46 -7.96
CA LEU A 24 -9.06 -1.38 -9.28
C LEU A 24 -8.09 -1.77 -10.40
N CYS A 25 -6.86 -1.26 -10.39
CA CYS A 25 -5.85 -1.63 -11.40
C CYS A 25 -5.48 -3.13 -11.35
N LEU A 26 -5.39 -3.71 -10.14
CA LEU A 26 -5.19 -5.17 -10.00
C LEU A 26 -6.37 -5.97 -10.59
N ALA A 27 -7.60 -5.51 -10.37
CA ALA A 27 -8.80 -6.15 -10.93
C ALA A 27 -8.84 -6.05 -12.46
N ASP A 28 -8.46 -4.91 -13.04
CA ASP A 28 -8.35 -4.72 -14.49
C ASP A 28 -7.38 -5.74 -15.11
N GLU A 29 -6.34 -6.12 -14.37
CA GLU A 29 -5.36 -7.13 -14.78
C GLU A 29 -5.77 -8.59 -14.43
N GLY A 30 -7.02 -8.81 -14.02
CA GLY A 30 -7.59 -10.14 -13.77
C GLY A 30 -7.33 -10.71 -12.39
N CYS A 31 -6.84 -9.90 -11.46
CA CYS A 31 -6.64 -10.30 -10.07
C CYS A 31 -7.96 -10.37 -9.30
N LYS A 32 -8.09 -11.33 -8.41
CA LYS A 32 -9.10 -11.31 -7.34
C LYS A 32 -8.59 -10.44 -6.20
N VAL A 33 -9.41 -9.53 -5.68
CA VAL A 33 -8.97 -8.50 -4.75
C VAL A 33 -9.75 -8.56 -3.44
N VAL A 34 -9.02 -8.71 -2.35
CA VAL A 34 -9.54 -8.55 -0.99
C VAL A 34 -9.41 -7.09 -0.58
N ILE A 35 -10.55 -6.46 -0.37
CA ILE A 35 -10.68 -5.06 0.04
C ILE A 35 -10.71 -5.01 1.55
N ASN A 36 -9.59 -4.60 2.14
CA ASN A 36 -9.51 -4.42 3.58
C ASN A 36 -9.83 -2.96 3.95
N PHE A 37 -10.60 -2.81 5.01
CA PHE A 37 -10.96 -1.53 5.60
C PHE A 37 -11.10 -1.66 7.12
N ARG A 38 -10.96 -0.55 7.86
CA ARG A 38 -11.15 -0.52 9.32
C ARG A 38 -12.56 -0.11 9.72
N SER A 39 -13.07 0.99 9.18
CA SER A 39 -14.33 1.59 9.63
C SER A 39 -15.28 2.01 8.50
N SER A 40 -14.78 2.30 7.31
CA SER A 40 -15.59 2.89 6.23
C SER A 40 -16.22 1.81 5.36
N ILE A 41 -17.23 1.12 5.88
CA ILE A 41 -17.88 -0.01 5.19
C ILE A 41 -18.53 0.39 3.87
N GLU A 42 -19.21 1.54 3.80
CA GLU A 42 -19.90 1.99 2.58
C GLU A 42 -18.88 2.32 1.48
N ALA A 43 -17.76 2.98 1.82
CA ALA A 43 -16.70 3.24 0.87
C ALA A 43 -16.05 1.93 0.37
N ALA A 44 -15.84 0.95 1.25
CA ALA A 44 -15.32 -0.35 0.87
C ALA A 44 -16.30 -1.10 -0.05
N ARG A 45 -17.61 -1.04 0.24
CA ARG A 45 -18.67 -1.64 -0.60
C ARG A 45 -18.69 -1.01 -2.01
N ALA A 46 -18.55 0.30 -2.11
CA ALA A 46 -18.46 0.98 -3.41
C ALA A 46 -17.25 0.50 -4.23
N VAL A 47 -16.08 0.33 -3.58
CA VAL A 47 -14.88 -0.21 -4.25
C VAL A 47 -15.08 -1.67 -4.65
N ALA A 48 -15.69 -2.50 -3.79
CA ALA A 48 -15.99 -3.89 -4.11
C ALA A 48 -16.89 -4.02 -5.34
N SER A 49 -17.96 -3.22 -5.39
CA SER A 49 -18.86 -3.17 -6.55
C SER A 49 -18.14 -2.72 -7.82
N GLU A 50 -17.18 -1.81 -7.71
CA GLU A 50 -16.38 -1.35 -8.86
C GLU A 50 -15.38 -2.42 -9.34
N VAL A 51 -14.79 -3.19 -8.43
CA VAL A 51 -13.96 -4.35 -8.74
C VAL A 51 -14.79 -5.44 -9.44
N GLU A 52 -15.99 -5.76 -8.93
CA GLU A 52 -16.89 -6.74 -9.54
C GLU A 52 -17.29 -6.38 -10.97
N ARG A 53 -17.53 -5.09 -11.27
CA ARG A 53 -17.83 -4.65 -12.64
C ARG A 53 -16.64 -4.82 -13.61
N ARG A 54 -15.40 -4.75 -13.13
CA ARG A 54 -14.17 -4.89 -13.92
C ARG A 54 -13.74 -6.34 -14.10
N ASN A 55 -13.94 -7.13 -13.08
CA ASN A 55 -13.58 -8.54 -13.03
C ASN A 55 -14.61 -9.30 -12.18
N PRO A 56 -15.62 -9.94 -12.77
CA PRO A 56 -16.69 -10.64 -12.03
C PRO A 56 -16.16 -11.73 -11.11
N GLU A 57 -16.82 -11.92 -9.97
CA GLU A 57 -16.48 -12.89 -8.91
C GLU A 57 -15.09 -12.70 -8.30
N SER A 58 -14.58 -11.48 -8.35
CA SER A 58 -13.20 -11.18 -7.97
C SER A 58 -13.06 -10.32 -6.71
N SER A 59 -14.14 -9.80 -6.14
CA SER A 59 -14.04 -8.98 -4.93
C SER A 59 -14.45 -9.71 -3.67
N TRP A 60 -13.80 -9.36 -2.58
CA TRP A 60 -14.24 -9.72 -1.25
C TRP A 60 -13.84 -8.64 -0.24
N MET A 61 -14.75 -8.34 0.68
CA MET A 61 -14.54 -7.30 1.69
C MET A 61 -14.23 -7.92 3.04
N ILE A 62 -13.19 -7.45 3.71
CA ILE A 62 -12.86 -7.84 5.08
C ILE A 62 -12.59 -6.61 5.93
N GLN A 63 -13.37 -6.44 6.98
CA GLN A 63 -13.09 -5.48 8.02
C GLN A 63 -11.98 -6.02 8.92
N ALA A 64 -10.86 -5.32 9.02
CA ALA A 64 -9.78 -5.62 9.94
C ALA A 64 -8.95 -4.37 10.22
N ASP A 65 -8.59 -4.16 11.49
CA ASP A 65 -7.62 -3.16 11.91
C ASP A 65 -6.21 -3.76 11.78
N VAL A 66 -5.41 -3.21 10.87
CA VAL A 66 -4.05 -3.68 10.59
C VAL A 66 -3.05 -3.49 11.75
N THR A 67 -3.46 -2.82 12.82
CA THR A 67 -2.66 -2.72 14.05
C THR A 67 -2.88 -3.90 15.00
N ARG A 68 -3.86 -4.78 14.72
CA ARG A 68 -4.24 -5.90 15.55
C ARG A 68 -3.86 -7.23 14.90
N GLU A 69 -2.90 -7.92 15.49
CA GLU A 69 -2.36 -9.18 14.96
C GLU A 69 -3.46 -10.23 14.73
N SER A 70 -4.41 -10.37 15.66
CA SER A 70 -5.52 -11.33 15.52
C SER A 70 -6.45 -11.01 14.33
N GLU A 71 -6.69 -9.72 14.05
CA GLU A 71 -7.52 -9.31 12.92
C GLU A 71 -6.80 -9.50 11.58
N ILE A 72 -5.47 -9.32 11.55
CA ILE A 72 -4.64 -9.62 10.38
C ILE A 72 -4.59 -11.13 10.11
N ALA A 73 -4.44 -11.96 11.15
CA ALA A 73 -4.51 -13.41 11.01
C ALA A 73 -5.85 -13.83 10.42
N ALA A 74 -6.96 -13.29 10.93
CA ALA A 74 -8.30 -13.55 10.40
C ALA A 74 -8.47 -13.08 8.95
N LEU A 75 -7.86 -11.95 8.56
CA LEU A 75 -7.82 -11.45 7.19
C LEU A 75 -7.13 -12.45 6.25
N ALA A 76 -5.94 -12.94 6.62
CA ALA A 76 -5.18 -13.89 5.82
C ALA A 76 -5.91 -15.23 5.71
N GLU A 77 -6.34 -15.82 6.83
CA GLU A 77 -7.08 -17.09 6.87
C GLU A 77 -8.41 -17.00 6.09
N GLY A 78 -9.14 -15.91 6.27
CA GLY A 78 -10.37 -15.65 5.53
C GLY A 78 -10.11 -15.62 4.03
N THR A 79 -9.03 -14.96 3.59
CA THR A 79 -8.63 -14.92 2.17
C THR A 79 -8.33 -16.32 1.64
N ILE A 80 -7.61 -17.15 2.41
CA ILE A 80 -7.35 -18.55 2.06
C ILE A 80 -8.63 -19.35 1.97
N ARG A 81 -9.56 -19.22 2.95
CA ARG A 81 -10.85 -19.92 2.90
C ARG A 81 -11.68 -19.54 1.68
N ARG A 82 -11.64 -18.27 1.27
CA ARG A 82 -12.47 -17.76 0.14
C ARG A 82 -11.89 -18.07 -1.22
N PHE A 83 -10.57 -17.93 -1.39
CA PHE A 83 -9.91 -17.99 -2.69
C PHE A 83 -8.84 -19.07 -2.83
N GLY A 84 -8.52 -19.80 -1.76
CA GLY A 84 -7.56 -20.90 -1.73
C GLY A 84 -6.09 -20.47 -1.78
N ARG A 85 -5.80 -19.15 -1.88
CA ARG A 85 -4.44 -18.62 -2.05
C ARG A 85 -4.31 -17.15 -1.67
N ILE A 86 -3.07 -16.73 -1.40
CA ILE A 86 -2.65 -15.34 -1.35
C ILE A 86 -1.39 -15.22 -2.19
N ASP A 87 -1.42 -14.40 -3.23
CA ASP A 87 -0.30 -14.19 -4.14
C ASP A 87 0.34 -12.84 -3.96
N ILE A 88 -0.47 -11.81 -3.71
CA ILE A 88 -0.05 -10.43 -3.67
C ILE A 88 -0.50 -9.83 -2.34
N LEU A 89 0.42 -9.12 -1.68
CA LEU A 89 0.11 -8.26 -0.55
C LEU A 89 0.50 -6.83 -0.89
N VAL A 90 -0.46 -5.92 -0.78
CA VAL A 90 -0.19 -4.47 -0.85
C VAL A 90 -0.43 -3.86 0.52
N ASN A 91 0.65 -3.49 1.20
CA ASN A 91 0.62 -2.76 2.46
C ASN A 91 0.45 -1.27 2.17
N ASN A 92 -0.81 -0.82 2.12
CA ASN A 92 -1.16 0.56 1.83
C ASN A 92 -1.80 1.28 3.03
N ALA A 93 -2.42 0.57 3.96
CA ALA A 93 -3.02 1.18 5.14
C ALA A 93 -2.03 2.08 5.87
N GLY A 94 -2.48 3.29 6.23
CA GLY A 94 -1.63 4.25 6.92
C GLY A 94 -2.38 5.52 7.30
N ILE A 95 -1.76 6.27 8.19
CA ILE A 95 -2.21 7.60 8.62
C ILE A 95 -1.09 8.61 8.40
N ALA A 96 -1.48 9.87 8.20
CA ALA A 96 -0.55 11.00 8.22
C ALA A 96 -1.17 12.09 9.12
N GLN A 97 -0.38 12.56 10.07
CA GLN A 97 -0.76 13.65 10.95
C GLN A 97 0.48 14.47 11.20
N GLY A 98 0.52 15.66 10.62
CA GLY A 98 1.66 16.56 10.74
C GLY A 98 1.70 17.22 12.11
N HIS A 99 2.81 17.05 12.83
CA HIS A 99 3.09 17.77 14.07
C HIS A 99 4.51 18.34 14.01
N ARG A 100 4.75 19.48 14.70
CA ARG A 100 6.10 19.90 14.99
C ARG A 100 6.73 18.91 15.96
N PHE A 101 8.04 18.75 15.89
CA PHE A 101 8.72 17.70 16.67
C PHE A 101 8.41 17.76 18.18
N MET A 102 8.41 18.95 18.76
CA MET A 102 8.16 19.13 20.20
C MET A 102 6.69 18.91 20.60
N ASP A 103 5.77 18.88 19.63
CA ASP A 103 4.34 18.66 19.86
C ASP A 103 3.95 17.17 19.67
N ILE A 104 4.90 16.33 19.24
CA ILE A 104 4.68 14.88 19.10
C ILE A 104 4.68 14.25 20.48
N THR A 105 3.52 13.77 20.92
CA THR A 105 3.44 13.01 22.17
C THR A 105 3.98 11.59 21.99
N PRO A 106 4.39 10.90 23.07
CA PRO A 106 4.73 9.48 23.01
C PRO A 106 3.59 8.60 22.45
N GLU A 107 2.34 8.98 22.67
CA GLU A 107 1.13 8.31 22.14
C GLU A 107 1.02 8.49 20.64
N ASP A 108 1.21 9.72 20.13
CA ASP A 108 1.21 10.00 18.69
C ASP A 108 2.34 9.24 17.97
N TRP A 109 3.53 9.21 18.60
CA TRP A 109 4.66 8.44 18.11
C TRP A 109 4.32 6.95 17.99
N ARG A 110 3.84 6.32 19.07
CA ARG A 110 3.47 4.89 19.06
C ARG A 110 2.39 4.59 18.02
N ARG A 111 1.32 5.35 18.02
CA ARG A 111 0.22 5.19 17.05
C ARG A 111 0.69 5.30 15.59
N MET A 112 1.59 6.26 15.31
CA MET A 112 2.15 6.44 13.98
C MET A 112 2.99 5.24 13.55
N LEU A 113 3.86 4.74 14.42
CA LEU A 113 4.68 3.56 14.14
C LEU A 113 3.82 2.29 14.03
N GLU A 114 2.88 2.08 14.93
CA GLU A 114 1.96 0.94 14.90
C GLU A 114 1.19 0.88 13.57
N THR A 115 0.63 2.02 13.15
CA THR A 115 -0.21 2.04 11.96
C THR A 115 0.59 1.99 10.66
N ASN A 116 1.77 2.65 10.58
CA ASN A 116 2.49 2.80 9.31
C ASN A 116 3.68 1.86 9.15
N LEU A 117 4.17 1.22 10.21
CA LEU A 117 5.33 0.33 10.17
C LEU A 117 5.04 -1.04 10.76
N THR A 118 4.60 -1.12 12.02
CA THR A 118 4.32 -2.39 12.68
C THR A 118 3.24 -3.18 11.93
N SER A 119 2.21 -2.51 11.42
CA SER A 119 1.17 -3.14 10.59
C SER A 119 1.74 -3.83 9.34
N VAL A 120 2.74 -3.20 8.68
CA VAL A 120 3.41 -3.77 7.51
C VAL A 120 4.14 -5.07 7.88
N PHE A 121 4.87 -5.06 8.99
CA PHE A 121 5.52 -6.27 9.52
C PHE A 121 4.48 -7.37 9.81
N LEU A 122 3.41 -7.05 10.53
CA LEU A 122 2.38 -8.03 10.89
C LEU A 122 1.69 -8.62 9.66
N CYS A 123 1.34 -7.80 8.67
CA CYS A 123 0.74 -8.28 7.43
C CYS A 123 1.70 -9.18 6.64
N CYS A 124 2.97 -8.80 6.52
CA CYS A 124 3.99 -9.64 5.88
C CYS A 124 4.13 -10.98 6.61
N ARG A 125 4.22 -10.95 7.94
CA ARG A 125 4.33 -12.16 8.77
C ARG A 125 3.15 -13.12 8.59
N ALA A 126 1.95 -12.59 8.41
CA ALA A 126 0.74 -13.41 8.23
C ALA A 126 0.66 -14.05 6.83
N VAL A 127 1.16 -13.39 5.78
CA VAL A 127 0.97 -13.89 4.41
C VAL A 127 2.18 -14.65 3.86
N ILE A 128 3.40 -14.34 4.27
CA ILE A 128 4.63 -14.98 3.76
C ILE A 128 4.59 -16.51 3.87
N PRO A 129 4.12 -17.15 4.96
CA PRO A 129 4.02 -18.61 5.04
C PRO A 129 3.22 -19.24 3.90
N HIS A 130 2.14 -18.60 3.45
CA HIS A 130 1.31 -19.04 2.32
C HIS A 130 2.02 -18.86 0.97
N MET A 131 2.79 -17.78 0.82
CA MET A 131 3.61 -17.55 -0.38
C MET A 131 4.77 -18.53 -0.48
N LEU A 132 5.43 -18.87 0.63
CA LEU A 132 6.51 -19.86 0.71
C LEU A 132 6.07 -21.24 0.23
N GLN A 133 4.88 -21.70 0.65
CA GLN A 133 4.32 -22.99 0.21
C GLN A 133 4.15 -23.05 -1.31
N ARG A 134 3.90 -21.90 -1.95
CA ARG A 134 3.67 -21.80 -3.40
C ARG A 134 4.92 -21.42 -4.19
N LYS A 135 6.00 -21.07 -3.51
CA LYS A 135 7.26 -20.56 -4.10
C LYS A 135 7.01 -19.37 -5.05
N TRP A 136 6.03 -18.55 -4.73
CA TRP A 136 5.67 -17.38 -5.48
C TRP A 136 4.96 -16.36 -4.59
N GLY A 137 5.38 -15.12 -4.63
CA GLY A 137 4.73 -14.02 -3.92
C GLY A 137 5.19 -12.65 -4.42
N ARG A 138 4.33 -11.66 -4.23
CA ARG A 138 4.62 -10.26 -4.52
C ARG A 138 4.16 -9.40 -3.35
N ILE A 139 5.09 -8.73 -2.71
CA ILE A 139 4.79 -7.80 -1.60
C ILE A 139 5.15 -6.39 -2.05
N ILE A 140 4.19 -5.49 -1.96
CA ILE A 140 4.32 -4.08 -2.33
C ILE A 140 4.00 -3.23 -1.11
N ASN A 141 4.97 -2.48 -0.63
CA ASN A 141 4.83 -1.60 0.51
C ASN A 141 4.68 -0.15 0.05
N ILE A 142 3.59 0.52 0.41
CA ILE A 142 3.40 1.94 0.10
C ILE A 142 4.10 2.77 1.17
N ALA A 143 5.28 3.26 0.80
CA ALA A 143 6.07 4.17 1.63
C ALA A 143 5.70 5.64 1.37
N SER A 144 6.66 6.54 1.42
CA SER A 144 6.51 7.97 1.11
C SER A 144 7.88 8.60 0.88
N THR A 145 7.96 9.64 0.06
CA THR A 145 9.17 10.48 -0.04
C THR A 145 9.56 11.10 1.30
N SER A 146 8.63 11.27 2.24
CA SER A 146 8.96 11.70 3.61
C SER A 146 9.89 10.72 4.33
N GLY A 147 9.83 9.43 4.02
CA GLY A 147 10.76 8.43 4.54
C GLY A 147 12.20 8.57 4.05
N LEU A 148 12.41 9.35 2.97
CA LEU A 148 13.73 9.64 2.39
C LEU A 148 14.27 10.99 2.83
N THR A 149 13.40 12.00 2.92
CA THR A 149 13.79 13.40 3.06
C THR A 149 13.44 14.00 4.42
N GLY A 150 12.77 13.26 5.29
CA GLY A 150 12.16 13.77 6.53
C GLY A 150 10.78 14.42 6.28
N GLY A 151 10.62 15.12 5.16
CA GLY A 151 9.34 15.73 4.74
C GLY A 151 8.72 16.69 5.75
N THR A 152 7.45 17.06 5.51
CA THR A 152 6.68 18.00 6.37
C THR A 152 5.57 17.30 7.17
N SER A 153 5.41 15.99 7.04
CA SER A 153 4.34 15.21 7.70
C SER A 153 4.69 14.77 9.14
N GLY A 154 5.74 15.34 9.71
CA GLY A 154 6.22 15.06 11.06
C GLY A 154 7.26 13.93 11.12
N ALA A 155 8.17 14.03 12.12
CA ALA A 155 9.30 13.12 12.29
C ALA A 155 8.86 11.65 12.49
N HIS A 156 7.78 11.41 13.22
CA HIS A 156 7.22 10.07 13.45
C HIS A 156 6.74 9.40 12.15
N TYR A 157 6.11 10.16 11.25
CA TYR A 157 5.69 9.65 9.95
C TYR A 157 6.90 9.34 9.07
N ALA A 158 7.88 10.26 9.03
CA ALA A 158 9.12 10.05 8.28
C ALA A 158 9.88 8.82 8.77
N ALA A 159 10.02 8.66 10.09
CA ALA A 159 10.65 7.48 10.71
C ALA A 159 9.92 6.18 10.34
N ALA A 160 8.58 6.17 10.43
CA ALA A 160 7.79 5.00 10.07
C ALA A 160 7.97 4.62 8.58
N LYS A 161 7.87 5.60 7.67
CA LYS A 161 8.01 5.35 6.23
C LYS A 161 9.45 5.03 5.81
N GLY A 162 10.45 5.58 6.49
CA GLY A 162 11.86 5.15 6.36
C GLY A 162 12.06 3.71 6.81
N GLY A 163 11.46 3.32 7.93
CA GLY A 163 11.44 1.95 8.43
C GLY A 163 10.82 0.96 7.43
N VAL A 164 9.73 1.34 6.76
CA VAL A 164 9.09 0.51 5.71
C VAL A 164 10.06 0.27 4.54
N ILE A 165 10.80 1.29 4.11
CA ILE A 165 11.79 1.17 3.02
C ILE A 165 12.90 0.18 3.42
N THR A 166 13.41 0.30 4.64
CA THR A 166 14.48 -0.59 5.12
C THR A 166 13.97 -2.02 5.36
N LEU A 167 12.77 -2.18 5.93
CA LEU A 167 12.11 -3.47 6.08
C LEU A 167 11.92 -4.17 4.71
N THR A 168 11.53 -3.42 3.67
CA THR A 168 11.42 -3.93 2.30
C THR A 168 12.71 -4.58 1.82
N LYS A 169 13.85 -3.92 2.02
CA LYS A 169 15.17 -4.45 1.64
C LYS A 169 15.52 -5.72 2.40
N SER A 170 15.29 -5.74 3.71
CA SER A 170 15.55 -6.90 4.54
C SER A 170 14.75 -8.12 4.08
N LEU A 171 13.43 -7.96 3.93
CA LEU A 171 12.55 -9.05 3.49
C LEU A 171 12.88 -9.51 2.06
N SER A 172 13.25 -8.61 1.17
CA SER A 172 13.62 -8.98 -0.20
C SER A 172 14.82 -9.91 -0.24
N SER A 173 15.86 -9.62 0.53
CA SER A 173 17.07 -10.44 0.59
C SER A 173 16.78 -11.83 1.16
N GLU A 174 15.91 -11.93 2.16
CA GLU A 174 15.55 -13.18 2.81
C GLU A 174 14.66 -14.06 1.93
N PHE A 175 13.69 -13.47 1.23
CA PHE A 175 12.64 -14.25 0.55
C PHE A 175 12.82 -14.35 -0.98
N ALA A 176 13.76 -13.63 -1.60
CA ALA A 176 14.04 -13.76 -3.04
C ALA A 176 14.38 -15.20 -3.47
N PRO A 177 15.19 -16.00 -2.72
CA PRO A 177 15.46 -17.38 -3.06
C PRO A 177 14.21 -18.27 -3.11
N HIS A 178 13.12 -17.82 -2.52
CA HIS A 178 11.83 -18.53 -2.48
C HIS A 178 10.83 -18.05 -3.53
N GLY A 179 11.25 -17.22 -4.50
CA GLY A 179 10.38 -16.70 -5.57
C GLY A 179 9.44 -15.57 -5.10
N ILE A 180 9.72 -14.96 -3.95
CA ILE A 180 8.94 -13.84 -3.41
C ILE A 180 9.73 -12.56 -3.63
N THR A 181 9.11 -11.58 -4.32
CA THR A 181 9.68 -10.23 -4.44
C THR A 181 9.03 -9.28 -3.45
N VAL A 182 9.83 -8.40 -2.87
CA VAL A 182 9.37 -7.38 -1.93
C VAL A 182 9.90 -6.02 -2.38
N ASN A 183 9.01 -5.10 -2.74
CA ASN A 183 9.37 -3.78 -3.21
C ASN A 183 8.58 -2.69 -2.48
N SER A 184 9.09 -1.49 -2.46
CA SER A 184 8.36 -0.31 -1.99
C SER A 184 8.07 0.66 -3.14
N ILE A 185 6.84 1.13 -3.23
CA ILE A 185 6.47 2.31 -4.01
C ILE A 185 6.53 3.49 -3.05
N VAL A 186 7.16 4.57 -3.49
CA VAL A 186 7.43 5.77 -2.69
C VAL A 186 6.76 6.97 -3.35
N PRO A 187 5.43 7.15 -3.13
CA PRO A 187 4.71 8.29 -3.67
C PRO A 187 5.15 9.59 -3.00
N SER A 188 5.02 10.69 -3.74
CA SER A 188 5.13 12.04 -3.19
C SER A 188 3.76 12.69 -3.11
N LYS A 189 3.49 13.67 -3.94
CA LYS A 189 2.25 14.46 -3.93
C LYS A 189 1.21 13.85 -4.86
N ILE A 190 0.36 13.00 -4.32
CA ILE A 190 -0.70 12.29 -5.04
C ILE A 190 -2.05 12.88 -4.68
N GLU A 191 -2.92 13.09 -5.67
CA GLU A 191 -4.28 13.61 -5.53
C GLU A 191 -5.17 12.66 -4.71
N THR A 192 -5.25 12.90 -3.42
CA THR A 192 -6.06 12.13 -2.47
C THR A 192 -6.68 13.07 -1.45
N ASP A 193 -7.73 12.63 -0.75
CA ASP A 193 -8.31 13.40 0.35
C ASP A 193 -7.25 13.80 1.41
N MET A 194 -6.26 12.94 1.62
CA MET A 194 -5.16 13.22 2.55
C MET A 194 -4.35 14.46 2.12
N LEU A 195 -4.09 14.64 0.83
CA LEU A 195 -3.40 15.82 0.31
C LEU A 195 -4.32 17.04 0.33
N TRP A 196 -5.56 16.87 -0.15
CA TRP A 196 -6.52 17.98 -0.27
C TRP A 196 -6.90 18.58 1.08
N ASN A 197 -7.06 17.76 2.12
CA ASN A 197 -7.37 18.20 3.48
C ASN A 197 -6.18 18.84 4.21
N SER A 198 -4.96 18.74 3.69
CA SER A 198 -3.74 19.27 4.30
C SER A 198 -3.30 20.63 3.79
N LEU A 199 -3.91 21.16 2.72
CA LEU A 199 -3.47 22.36 2.02
C LEU A 199 -4.66 23.25 1.62
N ASP A 200 -4.50 24.54 1.79
CA ASP A 200 -5.35 25.55 1.15
C ASP A 200 -4.98 25.75 -0.34
N GLU A 201 -5.76 26.51 -1.08
CA GLU A 201 -5.55 26.74 -2.52
C GLU A 201 -4.19 27.41 -2.81
N LYS A 202 -3.73 28.31 -1.95
CA LYS A 202 -2.42 28.93 -2.08
C LYS A 202 -1.29 27.90 -1.88
N GLY A 203 -1.41 27.07 -0.85
CA GLY A 203 -0.48 25.98 -0.58
C GLY A 203 -0.40 24.97 -1.73
N LYS A 204 -1.55 24.65 -2.36
CA LYS A 204 -1.61 23.79 -3.56
C LYS A 204 -0.86 24.43 -4.73
N ALA A 205 -1.14 25.71 -5.03
CA ALA A 205 -0.51 26.44 -6.12
C ALA A 205 1.01 26.55 -5.90
N ASP A 206 1.46 26.83 -4.69
CA ASP A 206 2.89 26.95 -4.37
C ASP A 206 3.60 25.58 -4.40
N LEU A 207 2.90 24.51 -4.02
CA LEU A 207 3.42 23.15 -4.12
C LEU A 207 3.57 22.71 -5.57
N LEU A 208 2.60 23.03 -6.44
CA LEU A 208 2.66 22.74 -7.88
C LEU A 208 3.88 23.38 -8.56
N LYS A 209 4.28 24.60 -8.14
CA LYS A 209 5.49 25.27 -8.66
C LYS A 209 6.77 24.51 -8.32
N LYS A 210 6.77 23.73 -7.23
CA LYS A 210 7.93 22.97 -6.76
C LYS A 210 8.03 21.57 -7.40
N ILE A 211 6.95 21.07 -8.00
CA ILE A 211 6.96 19.78 -8.70
C ILE A 211 7.44 20.01 -10.13
N PRO A 212 8.56 19.39 -10.57
CA PRO A 212 9.06 19.54 -11.94
C PRO A 212 8.04 19.18 -13.01
N ALA A 213 7.25 18.12 -12.79
CA ALA A 213 6.17 17.72 -13.69
C ALA A 213 4.98 18.69 -13.74
N ARG A 214 4.96 19.75 -12.90
CA ARG A 214 3.92 20.80 -12.86
C ARG A 214 2.50 20.28 -12.62
N ARG A 215 2.36 19.10 -12.08
CA ARG A 215 1.10 18.50 -11.66
C ARG A 215 1.29 17.60 -10.46
N PHE A 216 0.22 17.30 -9.77
CA PHE A 216 0.18 16.19 -8.82
C PHE A 216 0.16 14.86 -9.58
N GLY A 217 0.60 13.78 -8.94
CA GLY A 217 0.38 12.44 -9.44
C GLY A 217 -1.04 11.98 -9.14
N THR A 218 -1.57 11.06 -9.93
CA THR A 218 -2.89 10.47 -9.69
C THR A 218 -2.79 9.16 -8.93
N PRO A 219 -3.80 8.76 -8.16
CA PRO A 219 -3.85 7.44 -7.54
C PRO A 219 -3.72 6.30 -8.56
N GLU A 220 -4.25 6.48 -9.78
CA GLU A 220 -4.21 5.50 -10.87
C GLU A 220 -2.79 5.26 -11.39
N GLU A 221 -1.93 6.28 -11.40
CA GLU A 221 -0.50 6.12 -11.75
C GLU A 221 0.20 5.20 -10.74
N ILE A 222 -0.14 5.30 -9.46
CA ILE A 222 0.38 4.39 -8.41
C ILE A 222 -0.23 2.99 -8.57
N GLY A 223 -1.53 2.92 -8.91
CA GLY A 223 -2.23 1.66 -9.18
C GLY A 223 -1.61 0.89 -10.33
N SER A 224 -1.34 1.55 -11.46
CA SER A 224 -0.71 0.95 -12.64
C SER A 224 0.70 0.46 -12.34
N LEU A 225 1.49 1.24 -11.58
CA LEU A 225 2.82 0.83 -11.14
C LEU A 225 2.75 -0.40 -10.22
N ALA A 226 1.80 -0.43 -9.29
CA ALA A 226 1.61 -1.57 -8.39
C ALA A 226 1.21 -2.84 -9.17
N ALA A 227 0.33 -2.73 -10.17
CA ALA A 227 -0.05 -3.85 -11.02
C ALA A 227 1.13 -4.40 -11.84
N PHE A 228 1.99 -3.52 -12.36
CA PHE A 228 3.24 -3.94 -13.04
C PHE A 228 4.19 -4.67 -12.08
N ILE A 229 4.48 -4.09 -10.92
CA ILE A 229 5.38 -4.69 -9.90
C ILE A 229 4.84 -6.02 -9.35
N ALA A 230 3.52 -6.19 -9.31
CA ALA A 230 2.89 -7.45 -8.93
C ALA A 230 2.99 -8.55 -9.99
N SER A 231 3.33 -8.22 -11.23
CA SER A 231 3.32 -9.15 -12.35
C SER A 231 4.61 -9.96 -12.47
N ASP A 232 4.57 -11.01 -13.30
CA ASP A 232 5.75 -11.80 -13.64
C ASP A 232 6.77 -11.00 -14.49
N ARG A 233 6.32 -9.91 -15.15
CA ARG A 233 7.20 -8.99 -15.90
C ARG A 233 8.18 -8.24 -15.00
N ALA A 234 7.85 -8.08 -13.72
CA ALA A 234 8.70 -7.47 -12.70
C ALA A 234 9.44 -8.51 -11.84
N GLY A 235 9.50 -9.77 -12.26
CA GLY A 235 10.02 -10.88 -11.45
C GLY A 235 11.49 -10.74 -11.01
N TYR A 236 12.29 -9.89 -11.67
CA TYR A 236 13.68 -9.61 -11.29
C TYR A 236 13.84 -8.32 -10.47
N ILE A 237 12.73 -7.61 -10.22
CA ILE A 237 12.70 -6.39 -9.41
C ILE A 237 12.35 -6.79 -7.98
N THR A 238 13.33 -6.71 -7.06
CA THR A 238 13.12 -6.99 -5.63
C THR A 238 14.09 -6.17 -4.78
N GLY A 239 13.65 -5.72 -3.61
CA GLY A 239 14.40 -4.84 -2.72
C GLY A 239 14.41 -3.38 -3.16
N GLU A 240 13.68 -3.06 -4.21
CA GLU A 240 13.73 -1.74 -4.81
C GLU A 240 12.77 -0.74 -4.14
N MET A 241 13.22 0.51 -4.18
CA MET A 241 12.48 1.68 -3.76
C MET A 241 12.14 2.51 -4.99
N ILE A 242 10.90 2.41 -5.47
CA ILE A 242 10.47 3.04 -6.70
C ILE A 242 9.78 4.36 -6.38
N VAL A 243 10.47 5.47 -6.65
CA VAL A 243 9.98 6.82 -6.35
C VAL A 243 9.03 7.31 -7.45
N ALA A 244 7.80 7.67 -7.06
CA ALA A 244 6.79 8.25 -7.93
C ALA A 244 6.49 9.69 -7.46
N SER A 245 7.25 10.67 -7.96
CA SER A 245 7.26 12.03 -7.40
C SER A 245 7.09 13.16 -8.40
N GLY A 246 7.01 12.88 -9.70
CA GLY A 246 7.04 13.93 -10.72
C GLY A 246 8.33 14.77 -10.71
N GLY A 247 9.43 14.21 -10.17
CA GLY A 247 10.72 14.87 -9.98
C GLY A 247 10.83 15.70 -8.70
N TYR A 248 9.80 15.73 -7.84
CA TYR A 248 9.85 16.42 -6.54
C TYR A 248 10.82 15.71 -5.60
N ARG A 249 11.78 16.46 -5.04
CA ARG A 249 12.84 15.97 -4.14
C ARG A 249 12.81 16.69 -2.79
#